data_aa2396ba36f8cb7d9de3e3e96e304b9e
#
_entry.id   aa2396ba36f8cb7d9de3e3e96e304b9e
#
_cell.length_a   1.000
_cell.length_b   1.000
_cell.length_c   1.000
_cell.angle_alpha   90.00
_cell.angle_beta   90.00
_cell.angle_gamma   90.00
#
_symmetry.space_group_name_H-M   'P 1'
#
loop_
_entity.id
_entity.type
_entity.pdbx_description
1 polymer ?
#
loop_
_entity_poly.entity_id
_entity_poly.type
_entity_poly.pdbx_seq_one_letter_code
_entity_poly.pdbx_strand_id
1 'polypeptide(L)'
;CLVGSEMCIRDRLQAGQCVSCGICAESCAYGAIRMGDFPEVDEENCRLCGGCVQACPVGAWVMQRQDERQEQPVDDSNGIWVWAEVMDGTLAPVSRELLGKAVALAACRPQPVEAVLIGGEVSAWADELIAVGADRVHVVESPLLSDFVEENYTEVLAGLVRKQHPSVLLIGATPCGRGLSARLAAVLHTGLTADCTELEMDTDSGLLRQIRPAFGGNLMATIVNPVFRPQMASVRPGVMKARQRDTSRRREIVYHAYEAGRADSRVRVLEAVAEEVGGTSLNDSSIIILSLIHISEPTRHLRI
;
A
#
# COMPACT_ATOMS: atom_id res chain seq x y z
N CYS A 1 8.06 12.01 -5.01
CA CYS A 1 8.61 11.46 -3.77
C CYS A 1 7.47 11.10 -2.87
N LEU A 2 7.15 9.86 -2.76
CA LEU A 2 6.06 9.35 -1.94
C LEU A 2 6.68 8.66 -0.74
N VAL A 3 6.44 9.30 0.39
CA VAL A 3 6.31 8.81 1.74
C VAL A 3 6.85 7.39 2.00
N GLY A 4 7.91 7.33 2.82
CA GLY A 4 8.27 6.11 3.54
C GLY A 4 9.27 5.19 2.88
N SER A 5 9.84 5.55 1.73
CA SER A 5 11.11 4.94 1.36
C SER A 5 12.21 5.73 2.05
N GLU A 6 12.83 5.16 3.03
CA GLU A 6 14.22 5.48 3.35
C GLU A 6 15.10 5.04 2.18
N MET A 7 14.80 5.53 1.00
CA MET A 7 15.80 5.70 -0.04
C MET A 7 16.65 6.89 0.39
N CYS A 8 17.36 6.71 1.45
CA CYS A 8 18.39 7.62 1.85
C CYS A 8 19.51 7.50 0.83
N ILE A 9 19.37 8.28 -0.23
CA ILE A 9 20.51 8.66 -1.04
C ILE A 9 21.38 9.50 -0.08
N ARG A 10 22.34 8.89 0.58
CA ARG A 10 23.32 9.63 1.37
C ARG A 10 24.45 10.02 0.43
N ASP A 11 24.60 11.31 0.22
CA ASP A 11 25.78 11.83 -0.45
C ASP A 11 26.98 11.57 0.46
N ARG A 12 27.94 10.77 0.01
CA ARG A 12 29.21 10.55 0.72
C ARG A 12 30.32 11.33 0.07
N LEU A 13 31.02 12.08 0.91
CA LEU A 13 32.25 12.74 0.52
C LEU A 13 33.43 11.73 0.47
N GLN A 14 34.07 11.63 -0.65
CA GLN A 14 35.36 10.94 -0.79
C GLN A 14 36.49 11.93 -0.41
N ALA A 15 36.86 11.92 0.86
CA ALA A 15 37.85 12.88 1.40
C ALA A 15 39.17 12.89 0.63
N GLY A 16 39.60 11.72 0.10
CA GLY A 16 40.83 11.60 -0.70
C GLY A 16 40.78 12.30 -2.07
N GLN A 17 39.60 12.65 -2.58
CA GLN A 17 39.40 13.36 -3.82
C GLN A 17 39.05 14.84 -3.60
N CYS A 18 38.66 15.19 -2.38
CA CYS A 18 38.21 16.53 -2.05
C CYS A 18 39.42 17.48 -1.96
N VAL A 19 39.32 18.58 -2.68
CA VAL A 19 40.33 19.67 -2.65
C VAL A 19 39.90 20.85 -1.78
N SER A 20 38.85 20.66 -0.96
CA SER A 20 38.31 21.67 -0.03
C SER A 20 38.01 23.04 -0.67
N CYS A 21 37.56 23.06 -1.91
CA CYS A 21 37.35 24.29 -2.69
C CYS A 21 36.09 25.09 -2.25
N GLY A 22 35.20 24.55 -1.44
CA GLY A 22 34.00 25.23 -0.91
C GLY A 22 32.82 25.35 -1.86
N ILE A 23 32.95 25.01 -3.14
CA ILE A 23 31.87 25.16 -4.14
C ILE A 23 30.58 24.43 -3.73
N CYS A 24 30.68 23.25 -3.12
CA CYS A 24 29.52 22.48 -2.65
C CYS A 24 28.72 23.22 -1.57
N ALA A 25 29.41 23.98 -0.68
CA ALA A 25 28.74 24.77 0.35
C ALA A 25 28.05 26.00 -0.26
N GLU A 26 28.71 26.69 -1.19
CA GLU A 26 28.13 27.85 -1.89
C GLU A 26 26.94 27.46 -2.77
N SER A 27 27.01 26.29 -3.38
CA SER A 27 25.94 25.77 -4.25
C SER A 27 24.75 25.15 -3.50
N CYS A 28 24.85 24.99 -2.19
CA CYS A 28 23.79 24.36 -1.40
C CYS A 28 22.62 25.32 -1.16
N ALA A 29 21.51 25.12 -1.88
CA ALA A 29 20.32 25.96 -1.76
C ALA A 29 19.68 25.92 -0.35
N TYR A 30 20.04 24.94 0.48
CA TYR A 30 19.50 24.75 1.82
C TYR A 30 20.49 25.11 2.94
N GLY A 31 21.69 25.57 2.58
CA GLY A 31 22.74 25.90 3.56
C GLY A 31 23.15 24.73 4.46
N ALA A 32 22.96 23.49 3.97
CA ALA A 32 23.18 22.27 4.74
C ALA A 32 24.64 21.79 4.72
N ILE A 33 25.56 22.53 4.11
CA ILE A 33 27.00 22.15 4.04
C ILE A 33 27.81 23.21 4.74
N ARG A 34 28.57 22.82 5.74
CA ARG A 34 29.53 23.66 6.45
C ARG A 34 30.93 23.26 6.04
N MET A 35 31.81 24.27 5.88
CA MET A 35 33.20 24.05 5.58
C MET A 35 34.05 24.01 6.85
N GLY A 36 34.68 22.86 7.11
CA GLY A 36 35.77 22.65 8.04
C GLY A 36 37.03 22.32 7.27
N ASP A 37 37.84 21.38 7.76
CA ASP A 37 38.96 20.82 6.99
C ASP A 37 38.43 20.12 5.71
N PHE A 38 37.25 19.53 5.82
CA PHE A 38 36.42 19.01 4.74
C PHE A 38 34.98 19.51 4.88
N PRO A 39 34.19 19.52 3.78
CA PRO A 39 32.79 19.85 3.86
C PRO A 39 32.02 18.80 4.66
N GLU A 40 31.25 19.26 5.65
CA GLU A 40 30.37 18.45 6.50
C GLU A 40 28.93 18.78 6.19
N VAL A 41 28.09 17.73 6.13
CA VAL A 41 26.67 17.88 5.86
C VAL A 41 25.88 17.91 7.16
N ASP A 42 25.07 18.93 7.32
CA ASP A 42 24.05 19.03 8.36
C ASP A 42 22.85 18.20 7.91
N GLU A 43 22.65 17.03 8.52
CA GLU A 43 21.61 16.07 8.14
C GLU A 43 20.19 16.62 8.38
N GLU A 44 19.99 17.54 9.32
CA GLU A 44 18.67 18.11 9.61
C GLU A 44 18.22 19.09 8.51
N ASN A 45 19.16 19.82 7.92
CA ASN A 45 18.90 20.80 6.88
C ASN A 45 19.05 20.22 5.47
N CYS A 46 19.73 19.08 5.31
CA CYS A 46 19.94 18.45 4.02
C CYS A 46 18.64 17.87 3.44
N ARG A 47 18.31 18.26 2.20
CA ARG A 47 17.13 17.77 1.46
C ARG A 47 17.49 16.72 0.40
N LEU A 48 18.71 16.19 0.43
CA LEU A 48 19.18 15.13 -0.48
C LEU A 48 18.95 15.47 -1.96
N CYS A 49 19.07 16.74 -2.34
CA CYS A 49 18.76 17.22 -3.69
C CYS A 49 19.87 16.91 -4.72
N GLY A 50 21.05 16.44 -4.29
CA GLY A 50 22.20 16.13 -5.14
C GLY A 50 22.90 17.34 -5.74
N GLY A 51 22.58 18.57 -5.35
CA GLY A 51 23.20 19.80 -5.86
C GLY A 51 24.71 19.83 -5.61
N CYS A 52 25.19 19.37 -4.46
CA CYS A 52 26.59 19.25 -4.11
C CYS A 52 27.37 18.27 -5.01
N VAL A 53 26.70 17.18 -5.42
CA VAL A 53 27.31 16.20 -6.36
C VAL A 53 27.52 16.80 -7.73
N GLN A 54 26.52 17.52 -8.24
CA GLN A 54 26.58 18.17 -9.55
C GLN A 54 27.56 19.34 -9.58
N ALA A 55 27.67 20.08 -8.48
CA ALA A 55 28.54 21.24 -8.38
C ALA A 55 30.01 20.90 -8.14
N CYS A 56 30.33 19.67 -7.73
CA CYS A 56 31.70 19.29 -7.38
C CYS A 56 32.61 19.10 -8.64
N PRO A 57 33.61 19.94 -8.87
CA PRO A 57 34.41 19.86 -10.08
C PRO A 57 35.35 18.65 -10.13
N VAL A 58 35.68 18.07 -8.98
CA VAL A 58 36.54 16.90 -8.85
C VAL A 58 35.78 15.60 -8.59
N GLY A 59 34.44 15.64 -8.56
CA GLY A 59 33.62 14.45 -8.33
C GLY A 59 33.81 13.82 -6.96
N ALA A 60 34.23 14.58 -5.94
CA ALA A 60 34.46 14.07 -4.60
C ALA A 60 33.17 13.70 -3.86
N TRP A 61 32.04 14.20 -4.30
CA TRP A 61 30.73 13.79 -3.79
C TRP A 61 30.16 12.65 -4.63
N VAL A 62 29.89 11.53 -3.97
CA VAL A 62 29.26 10.36 -4.61
C VAL A 62 27.89 10.18 -4.01
N MET A 63 26.88 10.18 -4.87
CA MET A 63 25.53 9.80 -4.49
C MET A 63 25.50 8.27 -4.30
N GLN A 64 25.64 7.82 -3.07
CA GLN A 64 25.38 6.43 -2.77
C GLN A 64 23.87 6.20 -2.85
N ARG A 65 23.44 5.67 -3.98
CA ARG A 65 22.21 4.86 -3.94
C ARG A 65 22.54 3.70 -3.02
N GLN A 66 21.78 3.54 -1.96
CA GLN A 66 21.82 2.28 -1.21
C GLN A 66 21.20 1.19 -2.11
N ASP A 67 21.91 0.83 -3.18
CA ASP A 67 21.64 -0.39 -3.93
C ASP A 67 22.22 -1.62 -3.19
N GLU A 68 22.84 -1.45 -2.04
CA GLU A 68 22.99 -2.51 -1.03
C GLU A 68 21.64 -2.73 -0.32
N ARG A 69 20.59 -2.91 -1.11
CA ARG A 69 19.46 -3.68 -0.70
C ARG A 69 20.02 -5.05 -0.38
N GLN A 70 20.09 -5.37 0.90
CA GLN A 70 20.20 -6.75 1.29
C GLN A 70 19.19 -7.48 0.41
N GLU A 71 19.68 -8.28 -0.51
CA GLU A 71 18.89 -9.26 -1.22
C GLU A 71 18.27 -10.11 -0.11
N GLN A 72 17.08 -9.72 0.32
CA GLN A 72 16.30 -10.62 1.15
C GLN A 72 16.07 -11.83 0.25
N PRO A 73 16.40 -13.03 0.72
CA PRO A 73 16.19 -14.23 -0.05
C PRO A 73 14.72 -14.23 -0.48
N VAL A 74 14.52 -14.10 -1.79
CA VAL A 74 13.20 -13.93 -2.43
C VAL A 74 12.36 -15.20 -2.30
N ASP A 75 12.87 -16.27 -1.70
CA ASP A 75 12.43 -17.62 -1.99
C ASP A 75 11.45 -18.26 -1.01
N ASP A 76 11.21 -17.69 0.16
CA ASP A 76 10.28 -18.30 1.13
C ASP A 76 8.88 -17.68 1.12
N SER A 77 8.65 -16.64 0.31
CA SER A 77 7.34 -16.01 0.26
C SER A 77 6.37 -16.78 -0.64
N ASN A 78 5.23 -17.17 -0.07
CA ASN A 78 4.23 -17.96 -0.77
C ASN A 78 2.81 -17.51 -0.39
N GLY A 79 1.94 -17.52 -1.36
CA GLY A 79 0.52 -17.20 -1.19
C GLY A 79 0.14 -15.79 -1.64
N ILE A 80 -1.05 -15.69 -2.20
CA ILE A 80 -1.71 -14.43 -2.54
C ILE A 80 -2.73 -14.12 -1.46
N TRP A 81 -2.48 -13.07 -0.72
CA TRP A 81 -3.35 -12.63 0.35
C TRP A 81 -4.29 -11.54 -0.10
N VAL A 82 -5.50 -11.57 0.41
CA VAL A 82 -6.53 -10.54 0.23
C VAL A 82 -6.99 -10.08 1.61
N TRP A 83 -6.84 -8.80 1.92
CA TRP A 83 -7.51 -8.24 3.06
C TRP A 83 -9.01 -8.09 2.75
N ALA A 84 -9.84 -8.82 3.47
CA ALA A 84 -11.29 -8.80 3.33
C ALA A 84 -11.86 -7.75 4.28
N GLU A 85 -12.24 -6.61 3.72
CA GLU A 85 -12.79 -5.49 4.47
C GLU A 85 -14.24 -5.79 4.89
N VAL A 86 -14.51 -5.66 6.19
CA VAL A 86 -15.85 -5.71 6.78
C VAL A 86 -16.12 -4.39 7.47
N MET A 87 -17.15 -3.69 7.04
CA MET A 87 -17.60 -2.43 7.62
C MET A 87 -19.07 -2.53 7.97
N ASP A 88 -19.42 -2.07 9.17
CA ASP A 88 -20.80 -2.11 9.69
C ASP A 88 -21.45 -3.50 9.58
N GLY A 89 -20.67 -4.55 9.88
CA GLY A 89 -21.09 -5.94 9.79
C GLY A 89 -21.27 -6.46 8.35
N THR A 90 -20.89 -5.69 7.33
CA THR A 90 -21.06 -6.06 5.92
C THR A 90 -19.69 -6.23 5.23
N LEU A 91 -19.55 -7.35 4.51
CA LEU A 91 -18.36 -7.60 3.68
C LEU A 91 -18.38 -6.70 2.44
N ALA A 92 -17.36 -5.85 2.30
CA ALA A 92 -17.22 -4.96 1.15
C ALA A 92 -17.18 -5.75 -0.18
N PRO A 93 -17.93 -5.35 -1.22
CA PRO A 93 -17.97 -6.06 -2.51
C PRO A 93 -16.60 -6.27 -3.13
N VAL A 94 -15.69 -5.29 -2.98
CA VAL A 94 -14.31 -5.36 -3.50
C VAL A 94 -13.54 -6.57 -2.94
N SER A 95 -13.84 -7.04 -1.75
CA SER A 95 -13.20 -8.23 -1.17
C SER A 95 -13.47 -9.49 -2.00
N ARG A 96 -14.70 -9.63 -2.51
CA ARG A 96 -15.06 -10.74 -3.41
C ARG A 96 -14.40 -10.62 -4.78
N GLU A 97 -14.31 -9.39 -5.29
CA GLU A 97 -13.64 -9.10 -6.56
C GLU A 97 -12.15 -9.46 -6.49
N LEU A 98 -11.49 -9.04 -5.41
CA LEU A 98 -10.07 -9.33 -5.18
C LEU A 98 -9.78 -10.82 -5.04
N LEU A 99 -10.65 -11.58 -4.34
CA LEU A 99 -10.53 -13.03 -4.27
C LEU A 99 -10.67 -13.67 -5.66
N GLY A 100 -11.63 -13.20 -6.46
CA GLY A 100 -11.77 -13.66 -7.84
C GLY A 100 -10.49 -13.44 -8.66
N LYS A 101 -9.88 -12.26 -8.51
CA LYS A 101 -8.62 -11.94 -9.20
C LYS A 101 -7.44 -12.73 -8.62
N ALA A 102 -7.36 -12.89 -7.31
CA ALA A 102 -6.31 -13.67 -6.65
C ALA A 102 -6.29 -15.13 -7.16
N VAL A 103 -7.46 -15.76 -7.31
CA VAL A 103 -7.58 -17.10 -7.89
C VAL A 103 -7.10 -17.12 -9.34
N ALA A 104 -7.40 -16.12 -10.13
CA ALA A 104 -6.91 -16.03 -11.51
C ALA A 104 -5.38 -15.85 -11.57
N LEU A 105 -4.79 -15.07 -10.68
CA LEU A 105 -3.35 -14.90 -10.56
C LEU A 105 -2.66 -16.20 -10.10
N ALA A 106 -3.26 -16.90 -9.12
CA ALA A 106 -2.79 -18.19 -8.63
C ALA A 106 -2.84 -19.30 -9.69
N ALA A 107 -3.74 -19.19 -10.67
CA ALA A 107 -3.78 -20.13 -11.79
C ALA A 107 -2.58 -19.98 -12.75
N CYS A 108 -2.03 -18.76 -12.86
CA CYS A 108 -0.82 -18.51 -13.66
C CYS A 108 0.44 -19.05 -12.99
N ARG A 109 0.51 -18.92 -11.65
CA ARG A 109 1.60 -19.47 -10.84
C ARG A 109 0.98 -20.11 -9.60
N PRO A 110 0.95 -21.45 -9.48
CA PRO A 110 0.28 -22.15 -8.39
C PRO A 110 0.80 -21.74 -7.02
N GLN A 111 -0.08 -21.14 -6.24
CA GLN A 111 0.16 -20.75 -4.83
C GLN A 111 -1.19 -20.61 -4.12
N PRO A 112 -1.25 -20.76 -2.79
CA PRO A 112 -2.49 -20.65 -2.05
C PRO A 112 -3.06 -19.24 -2.14
N VAL A 113 -4.40 -19.15 -2.21
CA VAL A 113 -5.14 -17.90 -2.08
C VAL A 113 -5.70 -17.83 -0.68
N GLU A 114 -5.31 -16.82 0.06
CA GLU A 114 -5.71 -16.68 1.46
C GLU A 114 -6.39 -15.34 1.71
N ALA A 115 -7.38 -15.34 2.58
CA ALA A 115 -8.08 -14.13 3.00
C ALA A 115 -7.75 -13.79 4.45
N VAL A 116 -7.72 -12.51 4.77
CA VAL A 116 -7.51 -12.02 6.15
C VAL A 116 -8.72 -11.20 6.56
N LEU A 117 -9.38 -11.62 7.62
CA LEU A 117 -10.48 -10.93 8.31
C LEU A 117 -9.96 -10.34 9.61
N ILE A 118 -10.19 -9.06 9.81
CA ILE A 118 -9.85 -8.33 11.04
C ILE A 118 -11.07 -7.51 11.46
N GLY A 119 -11.50 -7.64 12.71
CA GLY A 119 -12.63 -6.86 13.20
C GLY A 119 -13.22 -7.34 14.54
N GLY A 120 -14.37 -6.82 14.89
CA GLY A 120 -15.10 -7.17 16.11
C GLY A 120 -15.84 -8.50 16.00
N GLU A 121 -16.70 -8.64 15.00
CA GLU A 121 -17.52 -9.83 14.73
C GLU A 121 -17.44 -10.15 13.24
N VAL A 122 -16.31 -10.71 12.81
CA VAL A 122 -16.03 -10.93 11.38
C VAL A 122 -16.00 -12.40 10.98
N SER A 123 -15.96 -13.31 11.94
CA SER A 123 -15.89 -14.76 11.70
C SER A 123 -17.03 -15.31 10.86
N ALA A 124 -18.22 -14.70 10.92
CA ALA A 124 -19.37 -15.08 10.11
C ALA A 124 -19.12 -15.00 8.58
N TRP A 125 -18.15 -14.20 8.15
CA TRP A 125 -17.80 -14.05 6.74
C TRP A 125 -16.77 -15.07 6.23
N ALA A 126 -16.17 -15.87 7.10
CA ALA A 126 -15.12 -16.81 6.72
C ALA A 126 -15.59 -17.85 5.69
N ASP A 127 -16.77 -18.44 5.91
CA ASP A 127 -17.35 -19.41 4.95
C ASP A 127 -17.67 -18.78 3.60
N GLU A 128 -18.10 -17.52 3.59
CA GLU A 128 -18.32 -16.77 2.35
C GLU A 128 -17.03 -16.60 1.54
N LEU A 129 -15.93 -16.22 2.20
CA LEU A 129 -14.64 -16.05 1.53
C LEU A 129 -14.10 -17.36 0.96
N ILE A 130 -14.31 -18.48 1.68
CA ILE A 130 -14.00 -19.81 1.17
C ILE A 130 -14.83 -20.14 -0.07
N ALA A 131 -16.13 -19.87 -0.02
CA ALA A 131 -17.04 -20.12 -1.14
C ALA A 131 -16.68 -19.30 -2.39
N VAL A 132 -16.12 -18.09 -2.22
CA VAL A 132 -15.69 -17.21 -3.32
C VAL A 132 -14.32 -17.61 -3.87
N GLY A 133 -13.47 -18.30 -3.09
CA GLY A 133 -12.23 -18.79 -3.66
C GLY A 133 -11.04 -18.91 -2.72
N ALA A 134 -11.14 -18.46 -1.47
CA ALA A 134 -10.04 -18.59 -0.53
C ALA A 134 -9.74 -20.08 -0.21
N ASP A 135 -8.47 -20.43 -0.14
CA ASP A 135 -8.00 -21.75 0.31
C ASP A 135 -7.78 -21.76 1.83
N ARG A 136 -7.54 -20.62 2.42
CA ARG A 136 -7.43 -20.41 3.86
C ARG A 136 -7.96 -19.03 4.24
N VAL A 137 -8.59 -18.94 5.41
CA VAL A 137 -9.03 -17.65 5.97
C VAL A 137 -8.40 -17.46 7.34
N HIS A 138 -7.63 -16.40 7.48
CA HIS A 138 -7.08 -15.95 8.75
C HIS A 138 -8.07 -15.01 9.41
N VAL A 139 -8.50 -15.33 10.61
CA VAL A 139 -9.46 -14.53 11.38
C VAL A 139 -8.77 -13.97 12.62
N VAL A 140 -8.80 -12.65 12.75
CA VAL A 140 -8.41 -11.94 13.97
C VAL A 140 -9.62 -11.18 14.47
N GLU A 141 -10.25 -11.71 15.49
CA GLU A 141 -11.49 -11.18 16.04
C GLU A 141 -11.31 -10.71 17.47
N SER A 142 -11.68 -9.48 17.74
CA SER A 142 -11.64 -8.90 19.08
C SER A 142 -12.60 -7.72 19.17
N PRO A 143 -13.30 -7.53 20.30
CA PRO A 143 -14.11 -6.33 20.55
C PRO A 143 -13.32 -5.02 20.42
N LEU A 144 -12.00 -5.06 20.65
CA LEU A 144 -11.11 -3.90 20.50
C LEU A 144 -10.86 -3.52 19.03
N LEU A 145 -11.26 -4.36 18.10
CA LEU A 145 -11.15 -4.15 16.66
C LEU A 145 -12.51 -3.86 16.00
N SER A 146 -13.56 -3.62 16.81
CA SER A 146 -14.91 -3.33 16.27
C SER A 146 -14.94 -2.06 15.44
N ASP A 147 -14.21 -1.04 15.88
CA ASP A 147 -14.03 0.19 15.12
C ASP A 147 -12.75 0.11 14.29
N PHE A 148 -12.83 0.61 13.05
CA PHE A 148 -11.65 0.67 12.20
C PHE A 148 -10.68 1.76 12.68
N VAL A 149 -9.58 1.35 13.27
CA VAL A 149 -8.44 2.22 13.59
C VAL A 149 -7.24 1.73 12.78
N GLU A 150 -6.79 2.53 11.82
CA GLU A 150 -5.69 2.15 10.91
C GLU A 150 -4.46 1.60 11.64
N GLU A 151 -4.12 2.16 12.80
CA GLU A 151 -2.95 1.77 13.59
C GLU A 151 -3.07 0.34 14.08
N ASN A 152 -4.21 -0.03 14.66
CA ASN A 152 -4.48 -1.36 15.19
C ASN A 152 -4.51 -2.41 14.07
N TYR A 153 -5.22 -2.11 12.98
CA TYR A 153 -5.31 -2.99 11.82
C TYR A 153 -3.96 -3.19 11.14
N THR A 154 -3.17 -2.12 11.05
CA THR A 154 -1.79 -2.20 10.50
C THR A 154 -0.92 -3.11 11.35
N GLU A 155 -0.96 -2.98 12.68
CA GLU A 155 -0.13 -3.81 13.59
C GLU A 155 -0.49 -5.29 13.46
N VAL A 156 -1.80 -5.60 13.47
CA VAL A 156 -2.29 -6.97 13.30
C VAL A 156 -1.85 -7.55 11.97
N LEU A 157 -2.12 -6.84 10.88
CA LEU A 157 -1.83 -7.34 9.54
C LEU A 157 -0.32 -7.44 9.30
N ALA A 158 0.48 -6.48 9.78
CA ALA A 158 1.94 -6.55 9.70
C ALA A 158 2.49 -7.74 10.50
N GLY A 159 1.93 -8.01 11.66
CA GLY A 159 2.29 -9.18 12.48
C GLY A 159 2.03 -10.51 11.77
N LEU A 160 0.88 -10.63 11.11
CA LEU A 160 0.54 -11.81 10.31
C LEU A 160 1.45 -11.95 9.08
N VAL A 161 1.67 -10.88 8.34
CA VAL A 161 2.54 -10.86 7.15
C VAL A 161 3.97 -11.28 7.51
N ARG A 162 4.52 -10.78 8.63
CA ARG A 162 5.87 -11.18 9.10
C ARG A 162 5.96 -12.62 9.55
N LYS A 163 4.86 -13.24 9.97
CA LYS A 163 4.84 -14.67 10.40
C LYS A 163 4.64 -15.62 9.20
N GLN A 164 3.88 -15.21 8.21
CA GLN A 164 3.42 -16.11 7.15
C GLN A 164 4.09 -15.85 5.79
N HIS A 165 4.77 -14.72 5.62
CA HIS A 165 5.53 -14.33 4.43
C HIS A 165 4.75 -14.48 3.11
N PRO A 166 3.59 -13.82 2.92
CA PRO A 166 2.88 -13.87 1.65
C PRO A 166 3.70 -13.24 0.52
N SER A 167 3.56 -13.76 -0.70
CA SER A 167 4.23 -13.20 -1.89
C SER A 167 3.54 -11.94 -2.41
N VAL A 168 2.21 -11.89 -2.28
CA VAL A 168 1.36 -10.80 -2.76
C VAL A 168 0.33 -10.46 -1.68
N LEU A 169 0.04 -9.17 -1.52
CA LEU A 169 -1.06 -8.69 -0.67
C LEU A 169 -1.92 -7.69 -1.45
N LEU A 170 -3.18 -8.04 -1.61
CA LEU A 170 -4.19 -7.22 -2.29
C LEU A 170 -5.15 -6.58 -1.28
N ILE A 171 -5.40 -5.29 -1.46
CA ILE A 171 -6.29 -4.50 -0.60
C ILE A 171 -7.24 -3.71 -1.50
N GLY A 172 -8.53 -3.59 -1.11
CA GLY A 172 -9.47 -2.73 -1.82
C GLY A 172 -9.09 -1.26 -1.65
N ALA A 173 -9.17 -0.45 -2.71
CA ALA A 173 -8.90 0.99 -2.64
C ALA A 173 -10.13 1.78 -2.14
N THR A 174 -10.78 1.28 -1.10
CA THR A 174 -11.78 1.98 -0.29
C THR A 174 -11.15 3.09 0.55
N PRO A 175 -11.89 3.97 1.19
CA PRO A 175 -11.32 4.94 2.12
C PRO A 175 -10.44 4.30 3.20
N CYS A 176 -10.91 3.20 3.82
CA CYS A 176 -10.15 2.47 4.83
C CYS A 176 -8.94 1.74 4.24
N GLY A 177 -9.12 1.06 3.12
CA GLY A 177 -8.06 0.29 2.49
C GLY A 177 -6.93 1.15 1.92
N ARG A 178 -7.19 2.38 1.49
CA ARG A 178 -6.17 3.33 1.04
C ARG A 178 -5.23 3.73 2.19
N GLY A 179 -5.80 4.09 3.34
CA GLY A 179 -5.01 4.41 4.52
C GLY A 179 -4.22 3.21 5.02
N LEU A 180 -4.91 2.09 5.23
CA LEU A 180 -4.30 0.85 5.71
C LEU A 180 -3.15 0.37 4.81
N SER A 181 -3.36 0.33 3.49
CA SER A 181 -2.34 -0.16 2.55
C SER A 181 -1.09 0.70 2.55
N ALA A 182 -1.24 2.03 2.58
CA ALA A 182 -0.11 2.96 2.59
C ALA A 182 0.71 2.84 3.89
N ARG A 183 0.02 2.79 5.04
CA ARG A 183 0.66 2.63 6.35
C ARG A 183 1.34 1.27 6.48
N LEU A 184 0.68 0.21 6.04
CA LEU A 184 1.23 -1.14 6.07
C LEU A 184 2.48 -1.28 5.20
N ALA A 185 2.48 -0.72 3.99
CA ALA A 185 3.66 -0.73 3.11
C ALA A 185 4.86 -0.03 3.76
N ALA A 186 4.62 1.09 4.45
CA ALA A 186 5.66 1.78 5.20
C ALA A 186 6.22 0.94 6.36
N VAL A 187 5.34 0.27 7.13
CA VAL A 187 5.75 -0.58 8.27
C VAL A 187 6.47 -1.86 7.83
N LEU A 188 6.13 -2.39 6.66
CA LEU A 188 6.77 -3.57 6.07
C LEU A 188 7.98 -3.23 5.20
N HIS A 189 8.27 -1.94 4.99
CA HIS A 189 9.32 -1.45 4.10
C HIS A 189 9.23 -2.03 2.68
N THR A 190 8.01 -2.15 2.15
CA THR A 190 7.75 -2.68 0.80
C THR A 190 7.11 -1.65 -0.11
N GLY A 191 7.12 -1.92 -1.43
CA GLY A 191 6.48 -1.06 -2.41
C GLY A 191 4.96 -1.30 -2.48
N LEU A 192 4.20 -0.21 -2.66
CA LEU A 192 2.76 -0.24 -2.89
C LEU A 192 2.42 0.47 -4.19
N THR A 193 1.63 -0.16 -5.04
CA THR A 193 0.97 0.52 -6.15
C THR A 193 -0.49 0.78 -5.79
N ALA A 194 -0.86 2.06 -5.74
CA ALA A 194 -2.20 2.47 -5.36
C ALA A 194 -3.13 2.60 -6.57
N ASP A 195 -4.43 2.31 -6.35
CA ASP A 195 -5.50 2.50 -7.33
C ASP A 195 -5.32 1.72 -8.63
N CYS A 196 -4.84 0.48 -8.55
CA CYS A 196 -4.71 -0.40 -9.70
C CYS A 196 -6.07 -0.69 -10.33
N THR A 197 -6.09 -0.78 -11.66
CA THR A 197 -7.25 -1.19 -12.44
C THR A 197 -7.07 -2.55 -13.09
N GLU A 198 -5.83 -3.03 -13.18
CA GLU A 198 -5.49 -4.34 -13.71
C GLU A 198 -4.28 -4.92 -12.98
N LEU A 199 -4.25 -6.23 -12.85
CA LEU A 199 -3.18 -7.00 -12.23
C LEU A 199 -2.86 -8.21 -13.09
N GLU A 200 -1.60 -8.47 -13.35
CA GLU A 200 -1.14 -9.65 -14.09
C GLU A 200 0.01 -10.32 -13.33
N MET A 201 0.10 -11.64 -13.43
CA MET A 201 1.23 -12.39 -12.88
C MET A 201 2.16 -12.81 -14.01
N ASP A 202 3.41 -12.39 -13.91
CA ASP A 202 4.46 -12.90 -14.77
C ASP A 202 4.80 -14.33 -14.37
N THR A 203 4.63 -15.28 -15.28
CA THR A 203 4.78 -16.71 -15.00
C THR A 203 6.22 -17.11 -14.72
N ASP A 204 7.17 -16.42 -15.34
CA ASP A 204 8.59 -16.77 -15.27
C ASP A 204 9.24 -16.19 -14.01
N SER A 205 9.04 -14.89 -13.78
CA SER A 205 9.65 -14.18 -12.64
C SER A 205 8.81 -14.24 -11.36
N GLY A 206 7.51 -14.50 -11.46
CA GLY A 206 6.56 -14.39 -10.34
C GLY A 206 6.32 -12.96 -9.89
N LEU A 207 6.65 -11.98 -10.72
CA LEU A 207 6.40 -10.58 -10.44
C LEU A 207 4.95 -10.23 -10.75
N LEU A 208 4.32 -9.51 -9.83
CA LEU A 208 3.00 -8.94 -10.03
C LEU A 208 3.13 -7.64 -10.83
N ARG A 209 2.61 -7.63 -12.06
CA ARG A 209 2.45 -6.43 -12.87
C ARG A 209 1.22 -5.69 -12.39
N GLN A 210 1.42 -4.49 -11.90
CA GLN A 210 0.40 -3.66 -11.27
C GLN A 210 0.13 -2.49 -12.21
N ILE A 211 -1.04 -2.50 -12.85
CA ILE A 211 -1.37 -1.56 -13.92
C ILE A 211 -2.37 -0.53 -13.41
N ARG A 212 -2.05 0.73 -13.59
CA ARG A 212 -2.89 1.85 -13.18
C ARG A 212 -2.88 2.98 -14.20
N PRO A 213 -3.98 3.71 -14.34
CA PRO A 213 -3.99 4.94 -15.13
C PRO A 213 -3.15 6.03 -14.44
N ALA A 214 -2.39 6.75 -15.24
CA ALA A 214 -1.57 7.90 -14.83
C ALA A 214 -1.90 9.11 -15.72
N PHE A 215 -1.49 10.31 -15.28
CA PHE A 215 -1.67 11.56 -16.01
C PHE A 215 -3.11 11.75 -16.54
N GLY A 216 -4.10 11.65 -15.66
CA GLY A 216 -5.51 11.83 -16.02
C GLY A 216 -6.11 10.71 -16.89
N GLY A 217 -5.48 9.54 -16.92
CA GLY A 217 -5.94 8.38 -17.68
C GLY A 217 -5.38 8.26 -19.09
N ASN A 218 -4.54 9.20 -19.52
CA ASN A 218 -3.95 9.18 -20.86
C ASN A 218 -2.81 8.15 -21.02
N LEU A 219 -2.30 7.64 -19.90
CA LEU A 219 -1.20 6.68 -19.89
C LEU A 219 -1.54 5.55 -18.91
N MET A 220 -1.28 4.30 -19.30
CA MET A 220 -1.32 3.15 -18.41
C MET A 220 0.09 2.84 -17.94
N ALA A 221 0.34 3.00 -16.65
CA ALA A 221 1.63 2.68 -16.05
C ALA A 221 1.62 1.26 -15.51
N THR A 222 2.58 0.44 -15.93
CA THR A 222 2.84 -0.89 -15.37
C THR A 222 3.99 -0.80 -14.37
N ILE A 223 3.71 -1.19 -13.14
CA ILE A 223 4.64 -1.10 -12.02
C ILE A 223 4.91 -2.50 -11.50
N VAL A 224 6.15 -2.78 -11.16
CA VAL A 224 6.58 -4.05 -10.55
C VAL A 224 7.43 -3.79 -9.32
N ASN A 225 7.37 -4.69 -8.35
CA ASN A 225 8.22 -4.68 -7.17
C ASN A 225 9.11 -5.94 -7.15
N PRO A 226 10.31 -5.87 -7.72
CA PRO A 226 11.14 -7.06 -7.90
C PRO A 226 11.79 -7.56 -6.61
N VAL A 227 12.03 -6.69 -5.62
CA VAL A 227 12.89 -6.99 -4.47
C VAL A 227 12.09 -7.29 -3.21
N PHE A 228 11.16 -6.40 -2.84
CA PHE A 228 10.48 -6.50 -1.55
C PHE A 228 9.23 -7.36 -1.60
N ARG A 229 8.92 -7.99 -0.47
CA ARG A 229 7.70 -8.79 -0.25
C ARG A 229 6.98 -8.32 1.01
N PRO A 230 5.64 -8.48 1.03
CA PRO A 230 4.79 -8.84 -0.12
C PRO A 230 4.78 -7.76 -1.22
N GLN A 231 4.48 -8.16 -2.46
CA GLN A 231 4.15 -7.22 -3.53
C GLN A 231 2.75 -6.67 -3.24
N MET A 232 2.64 -5.38 -2.90
CA MET A 232 1.37 -4.81 -2.45
C MET A 232 0.70 -3.99 -3.55
N ALA A 233 -0.61 -4.22 -3.70
CA ALA A 233 -1.46 -3.42 -4.58
C ALA A 233 -2.77 -3.05 -3.89
N SER A 234 -3.17 -1.78 -3.99
CA SER A 234 -4.57 -1.43 -3.74
C SER A 234 -5.33 -1.31 -5.07
N VAL A 235 -6.54 -1.86 -5.11
CA VAL A 235 -7.33 -2.02 -6.34
C VAL A 235 -8.64 -1.28 -6.23
N ARG A 236 -9.00 -0.54 -7.26
CA ARG A 236 -10.28 0.18 -7.30
C ARG A 236 -11.45 -0.79 -7.20
N PRO A 237 -12.48 -0.49 -6.40
CA PRO A 237 -13.73 -1.24 -6.42
C PRO A 237 -14.39 -1.18 -7.81
N GLY A 238 -15.07 -2.27 -8.19
CA GLY A 238 -15.84 -2.36 -9.42
C GLY A 238 -15.01 -2.63 -10.70
N VAL A 239 -13.69 -2.81 -10.60
CA VAL A 239 -12.84 -3.07 -11.78
C VAL A 239 -12.48 -4.55 -11.97
N MET A 240 -12.60 -5.35 -10.91
CA MET A 240 -12.34 -6.79 -10.96
C MET A 240 -13.65 -7.57 -10.90
N LYS A 241 -13.63 -8.78 -11.41
CA LYS A 241 -14.83 -9.65 -11.40
C LYS A 241 -14.80 -10.58 -10.19
N ALA A 242 -15.83 -10.53 -9.38
CA ALA A 242 -16.06 -11.54 -8.36
C ALA A 242 -16.31 -12.91 -9.01
N ARG A 243 -15.80 -13.95 -8.36
CA ARG A 243 -16.07 -15.34 -8.77
C ARG A 243 -17.45 -15.76 -8.31
N GLN A 244 -18.06 -16.71 -9.03
CA GLN A 244 -19.28 -17.37 -8.57
C GLN A 244 -19.01 -18.12 -7.26
N ARG A 245 -19.96 -18.04 -6.34
CA ARG A 245 -19.90 -18.74 -5.06
C ARG A 245 -20.05 -20.25 -5.27
N ASP A 246 -19.14 -20.99 -4.64
CA ASP A 246 -19.22 -22.45 -4.56
C ASP A 246 -19.35 -22.84 -3.08
N THR A 247 -20.58 -23.04 -2.66
CA THR A 247 -20.92 -23.38 -1.26
C THR A 247 -20.51 -24.80 -0.86
N SER A 248 -20.05 -25.61 -1.82
CA SER A 248 -19.53 -26.95 -1.54
C SER A 248 -18.08 -26.93 -1.06
N ARG A 249 -17.35 -25.85 -1.29
CA ARG A 249 -15.96 -25.72 -0.85
C ARG A 249 -15.88 -25.77 0.69
N ARG A 250 -14.92 -26.56 1.18
CA ARG A 250 -14.54 -26.59 2.59
C ARG A 250 -13.05 -26.41 2.65
N ARG A 251 -12.60 -25.44 3.43
CA ARG A 251 -11.20 -25.08 3.58
C ARG A 251 -10.91 -24.72 5.03
N GLU A 252 -9.67 -24.40 5.30
CA GLU A 252 -9.19 -24.12 6.65
C GLU A 252 -9.51 -22.68 7.08
N ILE A 253 -10.01 -22.53 8.31
CA ILE A 253 -10.16 -21.25 8.99
C ILE A 253 -9.19 -21.24 10.16
N VAL A 254 -8.28 -20.27 10.18
CA VAL A 254 -7.24 -20.15 11.22
C VAL A 254 -7.53 -18.93 12.07
N TYR A 255 -7.83 -19.16 13.33
CA TYR A 255 -8.05 -18.09 14.30
C TYR A 255 -6.73 -17.66 14.94
N HIS A 256 -6.49 -16.36 14.98
CA HIS A 256 -5.36 -15.75 15.64
C HIS A 256 -5.84 -14.92 16.82
N ALA A 257 -5.21 -15.11 17.97
CA ALA A 257 -5.51 -14.26 19.12
C ALA A 257 -5.00 -12.83 18.86
N TYR A 258 -5.83 -11.86 19.17
CA TYR A 258 -5.40 -10.47 19.22
C TYR A 258 -4.70 -10.23 20.56
N GLU A 259 -3.40 -10.05 20.51
CA GLU A 259 -2.62 -9.68 21.69
C GLU A 259 -2.59 -8.15 21.78
N ALA A 260 -3.33 -7.59 22.71
CA ALA A 260 -3.40 -6.15 22.98
C ALA A 260 -2.07 -5.58 23.53
N GLY A 261 -0.92 -6.05 23.05
CA GLY A 261 0.39 -5.79 23.64
C GLY A 261 1.02 -4.44 23.30
N ARG A 262 0.53 -3.72 22.31
CA ARG A 262 0.99 -2.36 21.92
C ARG A 262 -0.12 -1.40 21.55
N ALA A 263 -1.36 -1.84 21.66
CA ALA A 263 -2.54 -1.04 21.34
C ALA A 263 -2.92 -0.06 22.44
N ASP A 264 -1.97 0.70 22.96
CA ASP A 264 -2.27 2.06 23.35
C ASP A 264 -2.45 2.85 22.04
N SER A 265 -3.54 2.49 21.32
CA SER A 265 -3.97 3.27 20.18
C SER A 265 -4.02 4.73 20.60
N ARG A 266 -3.21 5.56 19.95
CA ARG A 266 -3.22 7.02 20.17
C ARG A 266 -4.55 7.64 19.74
N VAL A 267 -5.39 6.83 19.12
CA VAL A 267 -6.72 7.18 18.62
C VAL A 267 -7.75 6.33 19.33
N ARG A 268 -8.74 6.98 19.91
CA ARG A 268 -9.91 6.35 20.50
C ARG A 268 -11.15 6.84 19.78
N VAL A 269 -11.93 5.93 19.25
CA VAL A 269 -13.25 6.26 18.73
C VAL A 269 -14.18 6.55 19.89
N LEU A 270 -14.74 7.74 19.94
CA LEU A 270 -15.67 8.16 21.00
C LEU A 270 -17.12 7.87 20.59
N GLU A 271 -17.43 8.09 19.32
CA GLU A 271 -18.76 7.91 18.76
C GLU A 271 -18.64 7.64 17.26
N ALA A 272 -19.42 6.71 16.74
CA ALA A 272 -19.62 6.47 15.32
C ALA A 272 -21.07 6.80 14.97
N VAL A 273 -21.28 7.83 14.16
CA VAL A 273 -22.60 8.26 13.73
C VAL A 273 -22.80 7.83 12.28
N ALA A 274 -23.73 6.91 12.06
CA ALA A 274 -24.16 6.55 10.71
C ALA A 274 -25.07 7.65 10.16
N GLU A 275 -24.72 8.22 9.01
CA GLU A 275 -25.60 9.14 8.30
C GLU A 275 -26.69 8.33 7.58
N GLU A 276 -27.95 8.58 7.90
CA GLU A 276 -29.06 8.04 7.13
C GLU A 276 -29.13 8.71 5.76
N VAL A 277 -28.40 8.17 4.80
CA VAL A 277 -28.48 8.64 3.41
C VAL A 277 -29.81 8.19 2.85
N GLY A 278 -30.75 9.12 2.76
CA GLY A 278 -32.07 8.90 2.16
C GLY A 278 -31.99 8.75 0.64
N GLY A 279 -31.31 7.71 0.13
CA GLY A 279 -31.16 7.47 -1.29
C GLY A 279 -30.18 6.34 -1.61
N THR A 280 -30.03 6.07 -2.91
CA THR A 280 -29.06 5.09 -3.41
C THR A 280 -27.65 5.65 -3.28
N SER A 281 -26.73 4.89 -2.68
CA SER A 281 -25.32 5.26 -2.64
C SER A 281 -24.75 5.42 -4.04
N LEU A 282 -23.83 6.35 -4.23
CA LEU A 282 -23.10 6.50 -5.50
C LEU A 282 -22.39 5.23 -5.93
N ASN A 283 -21.88 4.45 -4.93
CA ASN A 283 -21.18 3.21 -5.20
C ASN A 283 -22.12 2.08 -5.68
N ASP A 284 -23.40 2.15 -5.34
CA ASP A 284 -24.40 1.14 -5.69
C ASP A 284 -25.24 1.55 -6.91
N SER A 285 -25.00 2.75 -7.44
CA SER A 285 -25.73 3.30 -8.58
C SER A 285 -25.25 2.71 -9.88
N SER A 286 -26.15 2.14 -10.68
CA SER A 286 -25.86 1.62 -12.01
C SER A 286 -25.62 2.74 -13.06
N ILE A 287 -26.16 3.94 -12.81
CA ILE A 287 -26.03 5.11 -13.67
C ILE A 287 -25.74 6.32 -12.79
N ILE A 288 -24.66 7.04 -13.08
CA ILE A 288 -24.29 8.29 -12.40
C ILE A 288 -24.24 9.40 -13.43
N ILE A 289 -25.01 10.46 -13.18
CA ILE A 289 -24.99 11.67 -14.03
C ILE A 289 -24.17 12.73 -13.29
N LEU A 290 -23.05 13.14 -13.88
CA LEU A 290 -22.17 14.15 -13.34
C LEU A 290 -22.27 15.43 -14.17
N SER A 291 -22.55 16.57 -13.52
CA SER A 291 -22.49 17.89 -14.13
C SER A 291 -21.40 18.74 -13.45
N LEU A 292 -20.36 19.07 -14.19
CA LEU A 292 -19.30 19.98 -13.72
C LEU A 292 -19.69 21.45 -13.81
N ILE A 293 -20.67 21.80 -14.68
CA ILE A 293 -21.06 23.18 -14.94
C ILE A 293 -21.73 23.85 -13.73
N HIS A 294 -22.53 23.06 -12.98
CA HIS A 294 -23.24 23.57 -11.79
C HIS A 294 -22.37 23.70 -10.57
N ILE A 295 -21.22 23.02 -10.55
CA ILE A 295 -20.30 23.01 -9.43
C ILE A 295 -19.15 23.99 -9.63
N SER A 296 -18.65 24.12 -10.85
CA SER A 296 -17.44 24.90 -11.15
C SER A 296 -17.68 26.32 -11.64
N GLU A 297 -18.92 26.70 -11.99
CA GLU A 297 -19.22 28.05 -12.49
C GLU A 297 -20.43 28.73 -11.81
N PRO A 298 -20.37 28.97 -10.48
CA PRO A 298 -21.43 29.71 -9.80
C PRO A 298 -21.52 31.19 -10.26
N THR A 299 -20.50 31.71 -10.94
CA THR A 299 -20.40 33.12 -11.36
C THR A 299 -20.93 33.38 -12.74
N ARG A 300 -21.31 32.38 -13.54
CA ARG A 300 -21.83 32.59 -14.89
C ARG A 300 -23.26 33.15 -14.93
N HIS A 301 -24.00 33.00 -13.83
CA HIS A 301 -25.35 33.55 -13.69
C HIS A 301 -25.41 35.06 -13.37
N LEU A 302 -24.27 35.71 -13.20
CA LEU A 302 -24.20 37.14 -12.93
C LEU A 302 -23.90 38.01 -14.18
N ARG A 303 -23.94 37.43 -15.37
CA ARG A 303 -23.86 38.19 -16.65
C ARG A 303 -25.15 38.02 -17.44
N ILE A 304 -26.17 38.72 -16.99
CA ILE A 304 -27.28 39.17 -17.84
C ILE A 304 -27.38 40.68 -17.69
#